data_a94a33903ad10c228aabe22d6aea4dfc
#
_entry.id   a94a33903ad10c228aabe22d6aea4dfc
#
_cell.length_a   1.000
_cell.length_b   1.000
_cell.length_c   1.000
_cell.angle_alpha   90.00
_cell.angle_beta   90.00
_cell.angle_gamma   90.00
#
_symmetry.space_group_name_H-M   'P 1'
#
loop_
_entity.id
_entity.type
_entity.pdbx_description
1 polymer ?
#
loop_
_entity_poly.entity_id
_entity_poly.type
_entity_poly.pdbx_seq_one_letter_code
_entity_poly.pdbx_strand_id
1 'polypeptide(L)'
;MSFDKDKIVIDYEEGSSFYKIRYKEGARNSKIMFEIDHARIPFGIDIEYEQYYITLEVREKEYINYIKSIEAGLEETLSDRLFEDGLITDDVKLQTQVRKSKGGYYIKTKIPQFKDRFNVTCIEDGYHKSILDIDKGGWGTFVLYIDYAWLRDGSIHYKWKIHRLELE
;
A
#
# COMPACT_ATOMS: atom_id res chain seq x y z
N MET A 1 -16.39 0.54 7.14
CA MET A 1 -14.95 0.60 7.41
C MET A 1 -14.58 1.98 7.93
N SER A 2 -13.90 2.05 9.05
CA SER A 2 -13.38 3.30 9.61
C SER A 2 -11.90 3.11 9.97
N PHE A 3 -11.10 4.12 9.66
CA PHE A 3 -9.67 4.14 9.97
C PHE A 3 -9.42 5.18 11.06
N ASP A 4 -8.73 4.75 12.11
CA ASP A 4 -8.40 5.61 13.25
C ASP A 4 -6.93 6.04 13.18
N LYS A 5 -6.69 7.29 12.80
CA LYS A 5 -5.35 7.86 12.67
C LYS A 5 -4.56 7.85 13.99
N ASP A 6 -5.26 7.90 15.13
CA ASP A 6 -4.62 7.91 16.46
C ASP A 6 -3.97 6.56 16.82
N LYS A 7 -4.27 5.51 16.05
CA LYS A 7 -3.64 4.20 16.18
C LYS A 7 -2.37 4.04 15.33
N ILE A 8 -2.01 5.02 14.52
CA ILE A 8 -0.78 4.99 13.75
C ILE A 8 0.41 5.16 14.69
N VAL A 9 1.38 4.24 14.58
CA VAL A 9 2.65 4.29 15.28
C VAL A 9 3.77 4.42 14.26
N ILE A 10 4.61 5.44 14.43
CA ILE A 10 5.71 5.74 13.52
C ILE A 10 7.03 5.60 14.26
N ASP A 11 7.88 4.71 13.75
CA ASP A 11 9.23 4.49 14.26
C ASP A 11 10.26 4.90 13.19
N TYR A 12 11.22 5.73 13.57
CA TYR A 12 12.36 6.06 12.73
C TYR A 12 13.42 4.96 12.85
N GLU A 13 13.86 4.41 11.72
CA GLU A 13 15.01 3.51 11.69
C GLU A 13 16.29 4.33 11.56
N GLU A 14 17.13 4.31 12.59
CA GLU A 14 18.41 4.99 12.63
C GLU A 14 19.32 4.52 11.47
N GLY A 15 19.92 5.46 10.75
CA GLY A 15 20.73 5.16 9.57
C GLY A 15 19.93 4.86 8.29
N SER A 16 18.61 4.93 8.34
CA SER A 16 17.70 4.77 7.22
C SER A 16 17.00 6.09 6.89
N SER A 17 16.57 6.27 5.64
CA SER A 17 15.70 7.39 5.24
C SER A 17 14.20 7.04 5.37
N PHE A 18 13.88 5.89 5.97
CA PHE A 18 12.53 5.37 6.05
C PHE A 18 11.94 5.47 7.45
N TYR A 19 10.64 5.77 7.52
CA TYR A 19 9.83 5.66 8.72
C TYR A 19 9.02 4.37 8.65
N LYS A 20 9.15 3.54 9.68
CA LYS A 20 8.36 2.33 9.80
C LYS A 20 6.97 2.68 10.32
N ILE A 21 5.96 2.20 9.62
CA ILE A 21 4.56 2.47 9.94
C ILE A 21 3.93 1.22 10.51
N ARG A 22 3.29 1.37 11.66
CA ARG A 22 2.51 0.32 12.31
C ARG A 22 1.15 0.86 12.72
N TYR A 23 0.24 -0.04 12.97
CA TYR A 23 -1.09 0.23 13.42
C TYR A 23 -1.35 -0.52 14.73
N LYS A 24 -1.75 0.21 15.76
CA LYS A 24 -1.96 -0.35 17.08
C LYS A 24 -3.32 -1.03 17.18
N GLU A 25 -3.33 -2.35 17.30
CA GLU A 25 -4.51 -3.15 17.53
C GLU A 25 -4.41 -3.83 18.91
N GLY A 26 -5.07 -3.26 19.92
CA GLY A 26 -4.95 -3.73 21.29
C GLY A 26 -3.51 -3.67 21.81
N ALA A 27 -2.95 -4.81 22.23
CA ALA A 27 -1.57 -4.92 22.71
C ALA A 27 -0.55 -5.15 21.59
N ARG A 28 -0.99 -5.29 20.33
CA ARG A 28 -0.14 -5.58 19.17
C ARG A 28 -0.01 -4.38 18.26
N ASN A 29 1.20 -4.20 17.72
CA ASN A 29 1.45 -3.32 16.60
C ASN A 29 1.53 -4.17 15.33
N SER A 30 0.59 -3.99 14.41
CA SER A 30 0.55 -4.66 13.13
C SER A 30 0.84 -3.68 11.99
N LYS A 31 0.98 -4.19 10.78
CA LYS A 31 1.00 -3.35 9.57
C LYS A 31 -0.40 -2.77 9.35
N ILE A 32 -0.49 -1.64 8.66
CA ILE A 32 -1.78 -1.19 8.14
C ILE A 32 -2.16 -2.15 7.02
N MET A 33 -3.16 -3.00 7.25
CA MET A 33 -3.63 -3.99 6.28
C MET A 33 -5.05 -3.67 5.82
N PHE A 34 -5.33 -3.99 4.58
CA PHE A 34 -6.61 -3.69 3.96
C PHE A 34 -6.94 -4.73 2.88
N GLU A 35 -8.16 -5.23 2.90
CA GLU A 35 -8.66 -6.18 1.90
C GLU A 35 -9.58 -5.49 0.90
N ILE A 36 -9.34 -5.73 -0.37
CA ILE A 36 -10.18 -5.28 -1.48
C ILE A 36 -10.75 -6.51 -2.18
N ASP A 37 -12.04 -6.69 -2.06
CA ASP A 37 -12.76 -7.74 -2.78
C ASP A 37 -12.99 -7.31 -4.22
N HIS A 38 -12.89 -8.27 -5.14
CA HIS A 38 -13.29 -8.10 -6.53
C HIS A 38 -12.65 -6.88 -7.22
N ALA A 39 -11.32 -6.83 -7.24
CA ALA A 39 -10.57 -5.87 -8.04
C ALA A 39 -10.05 -6.50 -9.33
N ARG A 40 -9.93 -5.70 -10.38
CA ARG A 40 -9.45 -6.14 -11.68
C ARG A 40 -7.94 -5.87 -11.81
N ILE A 41 -7.27 -6.72 -12.60
CA ILE A 41 -5.85 -6.56 -12.95
C ILE A 41 -5.81 -6.15 -14.44
N PRO A 42 -5.92 -4.87 -14.80
CA PRO A 42 -6.09 -4.47 -16.20
C PRO A 42 -4.84 -4.65 -17.05
N PHE A 43 -3.65 -4.59 -16.45
CA PHE A 43 -2.38 -4.53 -17.16
C PHE A 43 -1.44 -5.73 -16.91
N GLY A 44 -1.82 -6.66 -16.03
CA GLY A 44 -0.94 -7.74 -15.59
C GLY A 44 0.21 -7.22 -14.72
N ILE A 45 1.38 -7.87 -14.83
CA ILE A 45 2.57 -7.48 -14.07
C ILE A 45 3.37 -6.46 -14.86
N ASP A 46 3.79 -5.40 -14.18
CA ASP A 46 4.68 -4.37 -14.69
C ASP A 46 6.02 -4.39 -13.94
N ILE A 47 7.10 -4.11 -14.65
CA ILE A 47 8.45 -4.12 -14.08
C ILE A 47 9.06 -2.74 -14.28
N GLU A 48 9.43 -2.07 -13.18
CA GLU A 48 10.10 -0.78 -13.19
C GLU A 48 11.33 -0.84 -12.27
N TYR A 49 12.51 -0.52 -12.78
CA TYR A 49 13.76 -0.53 -12.00
C TYR A 49 13.97 -1.83 -11.20
N GLU A 50 13.79 -2.97 -11.86
CA GLU A 50 13.92 -4.32 -11.25
C GLU A 50 12.91 -4.61 -10.14
N GLN A 51 11.86 -3.81 -10.00
CA GLN A 51 10.76 -4.02 -9.07
C GLN A 51 9.48 -4.36 -9.82
N TYR A 52 8.68 -5.23 -9.22
CA TYR A 52 7.46 -5.77 -9.81
C TYR A 52 6.24 -5.11 -9.20
N TYR A 53 5.30 -4.72 -10.07
CA TYR A 53 4.07 -4.04 -9.68
C TYR A 53 2.86 -4.67 -10.33
N ILE A 54 1.73 -4.57 -9.65
CA ILE A 54 0.40 -4.83 -10.20
C ILE A 54 -0.45 -3.59 -9.95
N THR A 55 -1.08 -3.08 -10.98
CA THR A 55 -2.08 -2.03 -10.85
C THR A 55 -3.45 -2.67 -10.71
N LEU A 56 -4.18 -2.33 -9.65
CA LEU A 56 -5.54 -2.77 -9.40
C LEU A 56 -6.52 -1.72 -9.90
N GLU A 57 -7.57 -2.16 -10.59
CA GLU A 57 -8.73 -1.32 -10.89
C GLU A 57 -9.84 -1.63 -9.91
N VAL A 58 -10.23 -0.63 -9.14
CA VAL A 58 -11.24 -0.73 -8.09
C VAL A 58 -12.42 0.16 -8.47
N ARG A 59 -13.62 -0.39 -8.46
CA ARG A 59 -14.85 0.32 -8.86
C ARG A 59 -15.61 0.88 -7.67
N GLU A 60 -15.59 0.20 -6.56
CA GLU A 60 -16.34 0.56 -5.36
C GLU A 60 -15.71 1.75 -4.65
N LYS A 61 -16.46 2.84 -4.57
CA LYS A 61 -16.01 4.07 -3.91
C LYS A 61 -15.72 3.89 -2.42
N GLU A 62 -16.34 2.92 -1.78
CA GLU A 62 -16.13 2.64 -0.36
C GLU A 62 -14.67 2.31 -0.06
N TYR A 63 -14.05 1.44 -0.87
CA TYR A 63 -12.63 1.13 -0.74
C TYR A 63 -11.74 2.35 -0.96
N ILE A 64 -12.07 3.16 -1.94
CA ILE A 64 -11.30 4.37 -2.24
C ILE A 64 -11.42 5.40 -1.13
N ASN A 65 -12.60 5.59 -0.57
CA ASN A 65 -12.80 6.48 0.57
C ASN A 65 -12.02 6.02 1.80
N TYR A 66 -11.95 4.71 2.02
CA TYR A 66 -11.16 4.13 3.10
C TYR A 66 -9.65 4.37 2.89
N ILE A 67 -9.14 4.12 1.69
CA ILE A 67 -7.75 4.41 1.34
C ILE A 67 -7.43 5.89 1.54
N LYS A 68 -8.31 6.79 1.10
CA LYS A 68 -8.12 8.23 1.30
C LYS A 68 -8.10 8.62 2.77
N SER A 69 -8.87 7.96 3.62
CA SER A 69 -8.82 8.18 5.07
C SER A 69 -7.48 7.72 5.67
N ILE A 70 -6.93 6.62 5.19
CA ILE A 70 -5.59 6.15 5.57
C ILE A 70 -4.54 7.17 5.12
N GLU A 71 -4.59 7.62 3.88
CA GLU A 71 -3.65 8.61 3.33
C GLU A 71 -3.68 9.93 4.11
N ALA A 72 -4.88 10.43 4.45
CA ALA A 72 -5.03 11.63 5.26
C ALA A 72 -4.44 11.47 6.67
N GLY A 73 -4.68 10.33 7.30
CA GLY A 73 -4.11 10.01 8.61
C GLY A 73 -2.59 9.89 8.59
N LEU A 74 -2.03 9.26 7.56
CA LEU A 74 -0.59 9.15 7.37
C LEU A 74 0.06 10.53 7.12
N GLU A 75 -0.55 11.35 6.27
CA GLU A 75 -0.05 12.70 5.98
C GLU A 75 0.05 13.53 7.25
N GLU A 76 -1.01 13.57 8.05
CA GLU A 76 -1.04 14.31 9.30
C GLU A 76 -0.01 13.78 10.31
N THR A 77 -0.01 12.48 10.57
CA THR A 77 0.86 11.86 11.57
C THR A 77 2.34 11.94 11.18
N LEU A 78 2.66 11.75 9.90
CA LEU A 78 4.02 11.85 9.40
C LEU A 78 4.51 13.30 9.33
N SER A 79 3.64 14.24 8.95
CA SER A 79 4.00 15.67 8.99
C SER A 79 4.35 16.12 10.39
N ASP A 80 3.58 15.74 11.40
CA ASP A 80 3.86 16.05 12.80
C ASP A 80 5.19 15.45 13.25
N ARG A 81 5.47 14.20 12.88
CA ARG A 81 6.73 13.54 13.21
C ARG A 81 7.93 14.17 12.52
N LEU A 82 7.82 14.49 11.24
CA LEU A 82 8.88 15.15 10.48
C LEU A 82 9.18 16.55 11.02
N PHE A 83 8.17 17.26 11.47
CA PHE A 83 8.32 18.56 12.12
C PHE A 83 9.02 18.43 13.48
N GLU A 84 8.63 17.47 14.31
CA GLU A 84 9.28 17.18 15.60
C GLU A 84 10.75 16.80 15.42
N ASP A 85 11.07 16.04 14.37
CA ASP A 85 12.44 15.63 14.04
C ASP A 85 13.25 16.74 13.35
N GLY A 86 12.66 17.92 13.12
CA GLY A 86 13.32 19.08 12.51
C GLY A 86 13.63 18.93 11.03
N LEU A 87 12.99 17.99 10.32
CA LEU A 87 13.21 17.72 8.91
C LEU A 87 12.35 18.59 7.98
N ILE A 88 11.29 19.18 8.50
CA ILE A 88 10.40 20.10 7.77
C ILE A 88 10.05 21.29 8.66
N THR A 89 9.72 22.42 8.04
CA THR A 89 9.25 23.65 8.70
C THR A 89 7.78 23.95 8.39
N ASP A 90 7.27 23.45 7.27
CA ASP A 90 5.90 23.58 6.81
C ASP A 90 5.28 22.19 6.61
N ASP A 91 3.95 22.14 6.53
CA ASP A 91 3.24 20.90 6.23
C ASP A 91 3.66 20.33 4.87
N VAL A 92 3.86 19.03 4.81
CA VAL A 92 4.18 18.30 3.58
C VAL A 92 2.99 17.46 3.14
N LYS A 93 2.84 17.33 1.84
CA LYS A 93 1.78 16.51 1.24
C LYS A 93 2.25 15.08 1.01
N LEU A 94 1.35 14.15 1.18
CA LEU A 94 1.55 12.76 0.82
C LEU A 94 1.19 12.55 -0.65
N GLN A 95 2.07 11.85 -1.37
CA GLN A 95 1.80 11.44 -2.74
C GLN A 95 0.82 10.27 -2.74
N THR A 96 -0.38 10.52 -3.29
CA THR A 96 -1.42 9.50 -3.36
C THR A 96 -1.04 8.36 -4.32
N GLN A 97 -1.41 7.14 -3.96
CA GLN A 97 -1.30 5.97 -4.83
C GLN A 97 -2.60 5.68 -5.59
N VAL A 98 -3.61 6.53 -5.43
CA VAL A 98 -4.91 6.40 -6.09
C VAL A 98 -4.98 7.33 -7.29
N ARG A 99 -5.29 6.79 -8.46
CA ARG A 99 -5.52 7.56 -9.69
C ARG A 99 -6.90 7.23 -10.26
N LYS A 100 -7.55 8.22 -10.86
CA LYS A 100 -8.83 8.01 -11.51
C LYS A 100 -8.66 7.24 -12.83
N SER A 101 -9.54 6.27 -13.08
CA SER A 101 -9.63 5.52 -14.34
C SER A 101 -10.98 5.75 -15.00
N LYS A 102 -11.19 5.23 -16.21
CA LYS A 102 -12.49 5.28 -16.88
C LYS A 102 -13.58 4.49 -16.15
N GLY A 103 -13.22 3.37 -15.54
CA GLY A 103 -14.16 2.46 -14.87
C GLY A 103 -14.15 2.53 -13.35
N GLY A 104 -13.36 3.45 -12.77
CA GLY A 104 -13.20 3.55 -11.32
C GLY A 104 -11.89 4.21 -10.93
N TYR A 105 -11.03 3.47 -10.22
CA TYR A 105 -9.77 4.00 -9.72
C TYR A 105 -8.66 2.97 -9.87
N TYR A 106 -7.46 3.43 -10.17
CA TYR A 106 -6.24 2.62 -10.19
C TYR A 106 -5.48 2.77 -8.89
N ILE A 107 -5.03 1.66 -8.35
CA ILE A 107 -4.11 1.59 -7.21
C ILE A 107 -2.89 0.81 -7.65
N LYS A 108 -1.73 1.47 -7.67
CA LYS A 108 -0.46 0.81 -7.97
C LYS A 108 0.05 0.10 -6.73
N THR A 109 0.28 -1.21 -6.84
CA THR A 109 0.75 -2.04 -5.74
C THR A 109 2.06 -2.70 -6.09
N LYS A 110 2.95 -2.82 -5.10
CA LYS A 110 4.24 -3.48 -5.26
C LYS A 110 4.14 -4.94 -4.85
N ILE A 111 4.77 -5.83 -5.63
CA ILE A 111 4.96 -7.22 -5.25
C ILE A 111 6.27 -7.29 -4.44
N PRO A 112 6.20 -7.59 -3.12
CA PRO A 112 7.40 -7.61 -2.29
C PRO A 112 8.30 -8.78 -2.64
N GLN A 113 9.61 -8.54 -2.63
CA GLN A 113 10.64 -9.54 -2.87
C GLN A 113 11.57 -9.64 -1.68
N PHE A 114 12.02 -10.83 -1.39
CA PHE A 114 13.06 -11.10 -0.41
C PHE A 114 13.99 -12.20 -0.95
N LYS A 115 15.29 -11.88 -1.13
CA LYS A 115 16.30 -12.82 -1.64
C LYS A 115 15.83 -13.58 -2.90
N ASP A 116 15.54 -12.89 -3.97
CA ASP A 116 15.11 -13.44 -5.26
C ASP A 116 13.77 -14.22 -5.24
N ARG A 117 13.02 -14.12 -4.15
CA ARG A 117 11.69 -14.71 -4.02
C ARG A 117 10.62 -13.64 -3.84
N PHE A 118 9.46 -13.90 -4.42
CA PHE A 118 8.30 -13.07 -4.17
C PHE A 118 7.65 -13.44 -2.84
N ASN A 119 7.55 -12.46 -1.94
CA ASN A 119 6.93 -12.66 -0.63
C ASN A 119 5.44 -12.31 -0.68
N VAL A 120 4.70 -13.09 -1.44
CA VAL A 120 3.26 -12.92 -1.68
C VAL A 120 2.61 -14.29 -1.81
N THR A 121 1.42 -14.45 -1.25
CA THR A 121 0.60 -15.64 -1.44
C THR A 121 -0.38 -15.39 -2.58
N CYS A 122 -0.30 -16.19 -3.64
CA CYS A 122 -1.20 -16.16 -4.78
C CYS A 122 -1.95 -17.49 -4.86
N ILE A 123 -3.28 -17.42 -4.91
CA ILE A 123 -4.17 -18.60 -4.94
C ILE A 123 -5.14 -18.47 -6.10
N GLU A 124 -5.36 -19.55 -6.83
CA GLU A 124 -6.38 -19.68 -7.87
C GLU A 124 -7.01 -21.07 -7.74
N ASP A 125 -8.33 -21.14 -7.73
CA ASP A 125 -9.08 -22.38 -7.55
C ASP A 125 -8.67 -23.20 -6.31
N GLY A 126 -8.28 -22.53 -5.23
CA GLY A 126 -7.83 -23.16 -3.99
C GLY A 126 -6.38 -23.67 -4.00
N TYR A 127 -5.64 -23.47 -5.09
CA TYR A 127 -4.25 -23.92 -5.23
C TYR A 127 -3.28 -22.74 -5.29
N HIS A 128 -2.09 -22.93 -4.74
CA HIS A 128 -1.02 -21.96 -4.86
C HIS A 128 -0.57 -21.82 -6.32
N LYS A 129 -0.41 -20.57 -6.75
CA LYS A 129 0.05 -20.21 -8.09
C LYS A 129 1.21 -19.22 -7.97
N SER A 130 2.13 -19.25 -8.93
CA SER A 130 3.15 -18.22 -9.02
C SER A 130 2.51 -16.86 -9.33
N ILE A 131 2.95 -15.81 -8.61
CA ILE A 131 2.50 -14.44 -8.89
C ILE A 131 2.85 -13.99 -10.32
N LEU A 132 3.89 -14.58 -10.92
CA LEU A 132 4.32 -14.28 -12.28
C LEU A 132 3.38 -14.85 -13.37
N ASP A 133 2.52 -15.79 -13.00
CA ASP A 133 1.58 -16.45 -13.92
C ASP A 133 0.20 -15.78 -13.94
N ILE A 134 0.08 -14.56 -13.42
CA ILE A 134 -1.18 -13.81 -13.42
C ILE A 134 -1.49 -13.30 -14.80
N ASP A 135 -2.72 -13.57 -15.25
CA ASP A 135 -3.22 -13.10 -16.51
C ASP A 135 -3.71 -11.65 -16.47
N LYS A 136 -3.43 -10.91 -17.53
CA LYS A 136 -3.99 -9.60 -17.77
C LYS A 136 -5.53 -9.68 -17.89
N GLY A 137 -6.21 -8.78 -17.20
CA GLY A 137 -7.68 -8.69 -17.24
C GLY A 137 -8.39 -9.55 -16.20
N GLY A 138 -7.66 -10.33 -15.38
CA GLY A 138 -8.22 -11.14 -14.32
C GLY A 138 -8.81 -10.31 -13.18
N TRP A 139 -9.59 -10.97 -12.34
CA TRP A 139 -10.22 -10.42 -11.14
C TRP A 139 -9.75 -11.19 -9.91
N GLY A 140 -9.78 -10.55 -8.77
CA GLY A 140 -9.43 -11.23 -7.53
C GLY A 140 -9.67 -10.39 -6.28
N THR A 141 -9.44 -11.03 -5.15
CA THR A 141 -9.43 -10.41 -3.82
C THR A 141 -7.98 -10.18 -3.41
N PHE A 142 -7.68 -8.97 -2.97
CA PHE A 142 -6.32 -8.53 -2.62
C PHE A 142 -6.24 -8.11 -1.17
N VAL A 143 -5.26 -8.63 -0.44
CA VAL A 143 -4.88 -8.12 0.87
C VAL A 143 -3.61 -7.28 0.69
N LEU A 144 -3.73 -5.99 0.97
CA LEU A 144 -2.67 -5.01 0.82
C LEU A 144 -2.15 -4.58 2.19
N TYR A 145 -0.92 -4.10 2.24
CA TYR A 145 -0.36 -3.51 3.46
C TYR A 145 0.59 -2.35 3.16
N ILE A 146 0.78 -1.51 4.17
CA ILE A 146 1.80 -0.45 4.21
C ILE A 146 2.76 -0.80 5.35
N ASP A 147 4.07 -0.68 5.11
CA ASP A 147 5.10 -0.90 6.13
C ASP A 147 6.04 0.29 6.33
N TYR A 148 6.29 1.08 5.28
CA TYR A 148 7.22 2.21 5.32
C TYR A 148 6.71 3.42 4.56
N ALA A 149 7.13 4.61 5.03
CA ALA A 149 7.02 5.86 4.29
C ALA A 149 8.36 6.59 4.32
N TRP A 150 8.57 7.50 3.40
CA TRP A 150 9.79 8.30 3.32
C TRP A 150 9.50 9.69 2.78
N LEU A 151 10.39 10.62 3.12
CA LEU A 151 10.37 11.98 2.57
C LEU A 151 11.29 12.04 1.35
N ARG A 152 10.78 12.53 0.23
CA ARG A 152 11.56 12.72 -0.99
C ARG A 152 11.00 13.91 -1.76
N ASP A 153 11.92 14.81 -2.20
CA ASP A 153 11.55 15.98 -3.00
C ASP A 153 10.42 16.82 -2.38
N GLY A 154 10.44 16.98 -1.05
CA GLY A 154 9.45 17.76 -0.32
C GLY A 154 8.06 17.11 -0.18
N SER A 155 7.93 15.83 -0.48
CA SER A 155 6.69 15.07 -0.35
C SER A 155 6.88 13.79 0.43
N ILE A 156 5.83 13.34 1.11
CA ILE A 156 5.78 12.04 1.76
C ILE A 156 5.39 11.00 0.72
N HIS A 157 6.17 9.92 0.64
CA HIS A 157 5.92 8.78 -0.23
C HIS A 157 5.64 7.53 0.59
N TYR A 158 4.80 6.67 0.07
CA TYR A 158 4.54 5.33 0.59
C TYR A 158 4.15 4.41 -0.58
N LYS A 159 4.10 3.11 -0.32
CA LYS A 159 3.62 2.12 -1.30
C LYS A 159 2.70 1.12 -0.65
N TRP A 160 1.64 0.79 -1.34
CA TRP A 160 0.87 -0.43 -1.06
C TRP A 160 1.65 -1.63 -1.56
N LYS A 161 1.75 -2.65 -0.71
CA LYS A 161 2.35 -3.95 -1.05
C LYS A 161 1.28 -5.03 -0.97
N ILE A 162 1.40 -6.04 -1.83
CA ILE A 162 0.47 -7.17 -1.83
C ILE A 162 0.97 -8.22 -0.84
N HIS A 163 0.11 -8.58 0.11
CA HIS A 163 0.35 -9.68 1.03
C HIS A 163 -0.22 -10.99 0.48
N ARG A 164 -1.43 -10.92 -0.04
CA ARG A 164 -2.16 -12.07 -0.57
C ARG A 164 -3.03 -11.65 -1.74
N LEU A 165 -3.16 -12.55 -2.69
CA LEU A 165 -4.04 -12.42 -3.83
C LEU A 165 -4.77 -13.75 -4.03
N GLU A 166 -6.07 -13.70 -4.15
CA GLU A 166 -6.91 -14.83 -4.51
C GLU A 166 -7.64 -14.51 -5.81
N LEU A 167 -7.28 -15.23 -6.89
CA LEU A 167 -7.85 -15.05 -8.22
C LEU A 167 -9.20 -15.73 -8.33
N GLU A 168 -10.14 -15.08 -9.04
CA GLU A 168 -11.47 -15.60 -9.37
C GLU A 168 -11.44 -16.51 -10.60
#